data_3b7c31e64d3612d2d404b28a68cdc788
#
_entry.id   3b7c31e64d3612d2d404b28a68cdc788
#
_cell.length_a   1.000
_cell.length_b   1.000
_cell.length_c   1.000
_cell.angle_alpha   90.00
_cell.angle_beta   90.00
_cell.angle_gamma   90.00
#
_symmetry.space_group_name_H-M   'P 1'
#
loop_
_entity.id
_entity.type
_entity.pdbx_description
1 polymer ?
#
loop_
_entity_poly.entity_id
_entity_poly.type
_entity_poly.pdbx_seq_one_letter_code
_entity_poly.pdbx_strand_id
1 'polypeptide(L)'
;MPTSKILLYPYGAKDARERGELDKWRESFRENCACAGGIDILIRENFDGMHLKDGTVEKIVELYGYKRVEHVLANTVQERRGDGRFRPDNRTWANSHYIPPDEMHNYCFAAQSHSAILDGFISNYRKLVMNLGMFDQKQCEPEPEKLDYTGKVLVLSPNTLKEEYWSPQNQLWLAQSGFGCSPTARGRSILCVCLGDGEQTRWNRNDFIGVLKDEFLPDWAKESLRQYQRSGQEEQQEMQMGGI
;
A
#
# COMPACT_ATOMS: atom_id res chain seq x y z
N MET A 1 -12.74 16.17 15.76
CA MET A 1 -11.34 16.65 15.63
C MET A 1 -10.58 15.59 14.86
N PRO A 2 -9.85 15.91 13.79
CA PRO A 2 -9.03 14.90 13.15
C PRO A 2 -7.92 14.50 14.13
N THR A 3 -8.00 13.31 14.66
CA THR A 3 -6.92 12.67 15.42
C THR A 3 -5.72 12.59 14.48
N SER A 4 -4.62 13.23 14.83
CA SER A 4 -3.34 13.07 14.16
C SER A 4 -3.04 11.57 14.13
N LYS A 5 -3.21 10.92 12.99
CA LYS A 5 -2.95 9.48 12.86
C LYS A 5 -1.46 9.27 13.01
N ILE A 6 -1.05 8.64 14.10
CA ILE A 6 0.33 8.20 14.32
C ILE A 6 0.67 7.20 13.22
N LEU A 7 1.70 7.48 12.43
CA LEU A 7 2.10 6.60 11.34
C LEU A 7 2.64 5.26 11.86
N LEU A 8 2.38 4.19 11.13
CA LEU A 8 3.01 2.90 11.40
C LEU A 8 4.53 3.04 11.20
N TYR A 9 5.31 2.71 12.25
CA TYR A 9 6.77 2.69 12.14
C TYR A 9 7.22 1.37 11.49
N PRO A 10 8.00 1.43 10.39
CA PRO A 10 8.21 0.25 9.53
C PRO A 10 9.31 -0.69 10.01
N TYR A 11 10.04 -0.34 11.08
CA TYR A 11 11.18 -1.11 11.57
C TYR A 11 10.94 -1.59 13.00
N GLY A 12 11.72 -2.60 13.44
CA GLY A 12 11.67 -3.08 14.81
C GLY A 12 12.38 -2.18 15.82
N ALA A 13 12.28 -2.53 17.10
CA ALA A 13 12.87 -1.77 18.22
C ALA A 13 14.40 -1.65 18.12
N LYS A 14 15.07 -2.69 17.61
CA LYS A 14 16.53 -2.70 17.41
C LYS A 14 16.94 -1.62 16.39
N ASP A 15 16.35 -1.65 15.23
CA ASP A 15 16.65 -0.68 14.17
C ASP A 15 16.29 0.74 14.58
N ALA A 16 15.15 0.92 15.29
CA ALA A 16 14.73 2.21 15.83
C ALA A 16 15.77 2.79 16.81
N ARG A 17 16.38 1.93 17.65
CA ARG A 17 17.45 2.35 18.57
C ARG A 17 18.70 2.78 17.80
N GLU A 18 19.12 2.02 16.80
CA GLU A 18 20.28 2.34 15.96
C GLU A 18 20.10 3.64 15.18
N ARG A 19 18.85 3.95 14.79
CA ARG A 19 18.47 5.20 14.10
C ARG A 19 18.23 6.39 15.01
N GLY A 20 18.21 6.21 16.34
CA GLY A 20 17.83 7.25 17.29
C GLY A 20 16.34 7.61 17.27
N GLU A 21 15.48 6.74 16.77
CA GLU A 21 14.04 6.95 16.56
C GLU A 21 13.17 6.11 17.52
N LEU A 22 13.72 5.69 18.65
CA LEU A 22 13.05 4.79 19.58
C LEU A 22 11.70 5.33 20.11
N ASP A 23 11.56 6.65 20.22
CA ASP A 23 10.30 7.24 20.69
C ASP A 23 9.20 7.15 19.62
N LYS A 24 9.54 7.32 18.34
CA LYS A 24 8.60 7.09 17.22
C LYS A 24 8.14 5.63 17.19
N TRP A 25 9.08 4.71 17.37
CA TRP A 25 8.75 3.28 17.47
C TRP A 25 7.82 2.99 18.65
N ARG A 26 8.13 3.51 19.85
CA ARG A 26 7.29 3.32 21.05
C ARG A 26 5.87 3.83 20.88
N GLU A 27 5.73 4.98 20.25
CA GLU A 27 4.43 5.58 19.96
C GLU A 27 3.63 4.70 18.98
N SER A 28 4.26 4.30 17.87
CA SER A 28 3.66 3.38 16.91
C SER A 28 3.29 2.03 17.52
N PHE A 29 4.15 1.48 18.37
CA PHE A 29 3.91 0.21 19.05
C PHE A 29 2.70 0.26 20.01
N ARG A 30 2.54 1.35 20.78
CA ARG A 30 1.35 1.55 21.61
C ARG A 30 0.07 1.59 20.78
N GLU A 31 0.12 2.27 19.64
CA GLU A 31 -1.01 2.30 18.70
C GLU A 31 -1.31 0.93 18.07
N ASN A 32 -0.29 0.09 17.84
CA ASN A 32 -0.51 -1.29 17.39
C ASN A 32 -1.26 -2.09 18.47
N CYS A 33 -0.87 -1.95 19.74
CA CYS A 33 -1.57 -2.59 20.87
C CYS A 33 -3.01 -2.05 21.01
N ALA A 34 -3.20 -0.75 20.88
CA ALA A 34 -4.53 -0.13 20.92
C ALA A 34 -5.42 -0.61 19.76
N CYS A 35 -4.86 -0.73 18.55
CA CYS A 35 -5.55 -1.28 17.38
C CYS A 35 -6.00 -2.73 17.62
N ALA A 36 -5.12 -3.59 18.15
CA ALA A 36 -5.46 -4.97 18.49
C ALA A 36 -6.63 -5.04 19.49
N GLY A 37 -6.57 -4.25 20.56
CA GLY A 37 -7.66 -4.13 21.53
C GLY A 37 -8.95 -3.57 20.92
N GLY A 38 -8.83 -2.60 20.02
CA GLY A 38 -9.96 -2.05 19.26
C GLY A 38 -10.66 -3.08 18.37
N ILE A 39 -9.89 -3.94 17.70
CA ILE A 39 -10.43 -5.07 16.93
C ILE A 39 -11.25 -6.00 17.83
N ASP A 40 -10.71 -6.37 19.00
CA ASP A 40 -11.39 -7.26 19.95
C ASP A 40 -12.69 -6.64 20.50
N ILE A 41 -12.67 -5.35 20.78
CA ILE A 41 -13.87 -4.61 21.23
C ILE A 41 -14.92 -4.61 20.12
N LEU A 42 -14.55 -4.22 18.91
CA LEU A 42 -15.50 -4.17 17.79
C LEU A 42 -16.08 -5.54 17.44
N ILE A 43 -15.29 -6.60 17.51
CA ILE A 43 -15.78 -7.97 17.33
C ILE A 43 -16.82 -8.29 18.40
N ARG A 44 -16.51 -8.03 19.68
CA ARG A 44 -17.42 -8.32 20.80
C ARG A 44 -18.76 -7.58 20.69
N GLU A 45 -18.73 -6.33 20.24
CA GLU A 45 -19.91 -5.48 20.12
C GLU A 45 -20.75 -5.75 18.87
N ASN A 46 -20.13 -6.27 17.82
CA ASN A 46 -20.77 -6.40 16.50
C ASN A 46 -20.87 -7.84 16.00
N PHE A 47 -20.52 -8.86 16.80
CA PHE A 47 -20.71 -10.26 16.47
C PHE A 47 -22.02 -10.78 17.13
N ASP A 48 -22.94 -11.28 16.32
CA ASP A 48 -24.26 -11.76 16.79
C ASP A 48 -24.29 -13.25 17.18
N GLY A 49 -23.13 -13.92 17.16
CA GLY A 49 -22.96 -15.35 17.37
C GLY A 49 -22.78 -16.15 16.08
N MET A 50 -23.10 -15.59 14.92
CA MET A 50 -22.92 -16.20 13.60
C MET A 50 -22.14 -15.30 12.64
N HIS A 51 -22.43 -14.00 12.63
CA HIS A 51 -21.87 -13.04 11.66
C HIS A 51 -21.38 -11.76 12.33
N LEU A 52 -20.39 -11.13 11.72
CA LEU A 52 -20.02 -9.75 12.02
C LEU A 52 -20.96 -8.81 11.26
N LYS A 53 -21.44 -7.77 11.94
CA LYS A 53 -22.25 -6.73 11.31
C LYS A 53 -21.45 -5.99 10.26
N ASP A 54 -22.13 -5.58 9.19
CA ASP A 54 -21.54 -4.74 8.14
C ASP A 54 -20.99 -3.43 8.73
N GLY A 55 -19.93 -2.90 8.13
CA GLY A 55 -19.26 -1.69 8.58
C GLY A 55 -18.36 -1.87 9.81
N THR A 56 -18.19 -3.08 10.36
CA THR A 56 -17.35 -3.32 11.54
C THR A 56 -15.87 -3.14 11.21
N VAL A 57 -15.43 -3.57 10.03
CA VAL A 57 -14.04 -3.46 9.59
C VAL A 57 -13.73 -2.02 9.18
N GLU A 58 -14.66 -1.35 8.53
CA GLU A 58 -14.55 0.05 8.14
C GLU A 58 -14.28 0.95 9.34
N LYS A 59 -14.97 0.73 10.46
CA LYS A 59 -14.77 1.48 11.71
C LYS A 59 -13.35 1.39 12.25
N ILE A 60 -12.73 0.19 12.25
CA ILE A 60 -11.36 0.06 12.74
C ILE A 60 -10.35 0.71 11.79
N VAL A 61 -10.61 0.61 10.48
CA VAL A 61 -9.77 1.25 9.47
C VAL A 61 -9.87 2.79 9.56
N GLU A 62 -11.04 3.34 9.80
CA GLU A 62 -11.22 4.79 10.05
C GLU A 62 -10.42 5.27 11.28
N LEU A 63 -10.34 4.44 12.33
CA LEU A 63 -9.64 4.79 13.57
C LEU A 63 -8.11 4.68 13.42
N TYR A 64 -7.62 3.61 12.80
CA TYR A 64 -6.20 3.26 12.83
C TYR A 64 -5.51 3.26 11.46
N GLY A 65 -6.26 3.32 10.36
CA GLY A 65 -5.76 3.25 9.00
C GLY A 65 -5.53 1.83 8.51
N TYR A 66 -5.48 1.67 7.18
CA TYR A 66 -5.31 0.36 6.53
C TYR A 66 -4.01 -0.34 6.93
N LYS A 67 -2.87 0.36 6.84
CA LYS A 67 -1.55 -0.24 7.09
C LYS A 67 -1.39 -0.78 8.51
N ARG A 68 -1.91 -0.05 9.50
CA ARG A 68 -1.83 -0.49 10.89
C ARG A 68 -2.73 -1.68 11.15
N VAL A 69 -3.96 -1.65 10.65
CA VAL A 69 -4.90 -2.77 10.75
C VAL A 69 -4.32 -4.01 10.07
N GLU A 70 -3.74 -3.85 8.88
CA GLU A 70 -3.03 -4.92 8.17
C GLU A 70 -1.90 -5.53 9.00
N HIS A 71 -1.03 -4.68 9.55
CA HIS A 71 0.12 -5.10 10.36
C HIS A 71 -0.31 -5.91 11.59
N VAL A 72 -1.35 -5.43 12.30
CA VAL A 72 -1.91 -6.10 13.50
C VAL A 72 -2.57 -7.43 13.14
N LEU A 73 -3.37 -7.46 12.08
CA LEU A 73 -4.04 -8.70 11.64
C LEU A 73 -3.03 -9.74 11.13
N ALA A 74 -2.02 -9.30 10.37
CA ALA A 74 -0.96 -10.19 9.89
C ALA A 74 -0.17 -10.80 11.05
N ASN A 75 0.26 -9.98 12.03
CA ASN A 75 0.92 -10.46 13.24
C ASN A 75 0.03 -11.45 14.03
N THR A 76 -1.27 -11.16 14.15
CA THR A 76 -2.22 -12.04 14.85
C THR A 76 -2.26 -13.44 14.23
N VAL A 77 -2.27 -13.55 12.90
CA VAL A 77 -2.27 -14.85 12.21
C VAL A 77 -0.91 -15.53 12.29
N GLN A 78 0.18 -14.78 12.10
CA GLN A 78 1.55 -15.31 12.20
C GLN A 78 1.86 -15.85 13.60
N GLU A 79 1.39 -15.16 14.65
CA GLU A 79 1.50 -15.61 16.03
C GLU A 79 0.79 -16.96 16.24
N ARG A 80 -0.38 -17.14 15.61
CA ARG A 80 -1.21 -18.33 15.70
C ARG A 80 -1.06 -19.28 14.50
N ARG A 81 0.13 -19.34 13.89
CA ARG A 81 0.41 -20.10 12.65
C ARG A 81 -0.03 -21.57 12.68
N GLY A 82 -0.08 -22.20 13.87
CA GLY A 82 -0.54 -23.58 14.07
C GLY A 82 -2.06 -23.73 14.22
N ASP A 83 -2.81 -22.63 14.26
CA ASP A 83 -4.26 -22.68 14.46
C ASP A 83 -4.98 -22.96 13.12
N GLY A 84 -5.50 -24.20 13.00
CA GLY A 84 -6.20 -24.67 11.79
C GLY A 84 -7.53 -23.95 11.49
N ARG A 85 -8.01 -23.05 12.37
CA ARG A 85 -9.23 -22.26 12.18
C ARG A 85 -9.04 -21.08 11.22
N PHE A 86 -7.80 -20.66 10.98
CA PHE A 86 -7.50 -19.70 9.91
C PHE A 86 -7.45 -20.41 8.56
N ARG A 87 -8.19 -19.88 7.58
CA ARG A 87 -8.19 -20.41 6.20
C ARG A 87 -6.80 -20.31 5.56
N PRO A 88 -6.45 -21.23 4.65
CA PRO A 88 -5.14 -21.23 3.98
C PRO A 88 -4.80 -19.91 3.28
N ASP A 89 -5.78 -19.26 2.63
CA ASP A 89 -5.60 -18.01 1.93
C ASP A 89 -5.32 -16.83 2.88
N ASN A 90 -5.95 -16.80 4.07
CA ASN A 90 -5.65 -15.80 5.10
C ASN A 90 -4.26 -16.02 5.73
N ARG A 91 -3.84 -17.28 5.90
CA ARG A 91 -2.46 -17.60 6.33
C ARG A 91 -1.43 -17.20 5.29
N THR A 92 -1.68 -17.49 4.01
CA THR A 92 -0.79 -17.09 2.92
C THR A 92 -0.68 -15.58 2.84
N TRP A 93 -1.81 -14.87 2.91
CA TRP A 93 -1.84 -13.42 2.95
C TRP A 93 -1.04 -12.87 4.15
N ALA A 94 -1.29 -13.33 5.36
CA ALA A 94 -0.57 -12.86 6.53
C ALA A 94 0.95 -13.09 6.43
N ASN A 95 1.38 -14.25 5.92
CA ASN A 95 2.79 -14.57 5.74
C ASN A 95 3.49 -13.75 4.66
N SER A 96 2.76 -13.08 3.77
CA SER A 96 3.34 -12.15 2.80
C SER A 96 3.64 -10.77 3.39
N HIS A 97 3.16 -10.48 4.61
CA HIS A 97 3.40 -9.21 5.31
C HIS A 97 4.60 -9.31 6.22
N TYR A 98 5.47 -8.31 6.10
CA TYR A 98 6.66 -8.22 6.94
C TYR A 98 6.30 -7.72 8.34
N ILE A 99 6.61 -8.52 9.35
CA ILE A 99 6.64 -8.12 10.76
C ILE A 99 8.10 -8.12 11.18
N PRO A 100 8.63 -7.04 11.81
CA PRO A 100 10.00 -7.01 12.28
C PRO A 100 10.32 -8.22 13.17
N PRO A 101 11.48 -8.89 13.00
CA PRO A 101 11.79 -10.14 13.69
C PRO A 101 11.78 -10.02 15.22
N ASP A 102 12.15 -8.86 15.75
CA ASP A 102 12.14 -8.57 17.21
C ASP A 102 10.72 -8.25 17.74
N GLU A 103 9.73 -8.13 16.85
CA GLU A 103 8.32 -7.90 17.20
C GLU A 103 7.43 -9.08 16.79
N MET A 104 7.92 -9.99 15.98
CA MET A 104 7.14 -11.14 15.50
C MET A 104 6.60 -11.96 16.69
N HIS A 105 5.35 -12.37 16.58
CA HIS A 105 4.62 -13.10 17.62
C HIS A 105 4.48 -12.32 18.94
N ASN A 106 4.38 -11.00 18.86
CA ASN A 106 4.15 -10.17 20.03
C ASN A 106 2.67 -10.10 20.37
N TYR A 107 2.30 -10.68 21.53
CA TYR A 107 0.91 -10.74 22.02
C TYR A 107 0.30 -9.37 22.31
N CYS A 108 1.11 -8.33 22.59
CA CYS A 108 0.60 -6.98 22.87
C CYS A 108 -0.16 -6.38 21.70
N PHE A 109 0.25 -6.67 20.47
CA PHE A 109 -0.46 -6.21 19.27
C PHE A 109 -1.00 -7.37 18.42
N ALA A 110 -1.44 -8.44 19.06
CA ALA A 110 -2.23 -9.51 18.46
C ALA A 110 -3.65 -9.48 19.01
N ALA A 111 -4.64 -9.46 18.15
CA ALA A 111 -6.04 -9.53 18.56
C ALA A 111 -6.33 -10.88 19.25
N GLN A 112 -7.09 -10.87 20.35
CA GLN A 112 -7.29 -12.02 21.22
C GLN A 112 -8.64 -12.74 20.99
N SER A 113 -9.50 -12.20 20.15
CA SER A 113 -10.77 -12.82 19.78
C SER A 113 -10.60 -14.24 19.22
N HIS A 114 -11.66 -15.02 19.23
CA HIS A 114 -11.64 -16.40 18.73
C HIS A 114 -11.20 -16.47 17.27
N SER A 115 -10.27 -17.36 16.94
CA SER A 115 -9.61 -17.41 15.63
C SER A 115 -10.56 -17.58 14.44
N ALA A 116 -11.67 -18.30 14.59
CA ALA A 116 -12.65 -18.42 13.51
C ALA A 116 -13.39 -17.09 13.23
N ILE A 117 -13.61 -16.26 14.25
CA ILE A 117 -14.23 -14.93 14.08
C ILE A 117 -13.22 -13.98 13.47
N LEU A 118 -11.97 -14.02 13.95
CA LEU A 118 -10.85 -13.26 13.38
C LEU A 118 -10.60 -13.62 11.91
N ASP A 119 -10.72 -14.89 11.54
CA ASP A 119 -10.60 -15.32 10.14
C ASP A 119 -11.68 -14.68 9.25
N GLY A 120 -12.92 -14.57 9.74
CA GLY A 120 -13.99 -13.84 9.07
C GLY A 120 -13.70 -12.34 8.97
N PHE A 121 -13.22 -11.74 10.07
CA PHE A 121 -12.84 -10.34 10.13
C PHE A 121 -11.73 -10.00 9.12
N ILE A 122 -10.67 -10.82 9.06
CA ILE A 122 -9.56 -10.70 8.11
C ILE A 122 -10.06 -10.78 6.67
N SER A 123 -10.99 -11.70 6.39
CA SER A 123 -11.56 -11.83 5.05
C SER A 123 -12.36 -10.60 4.63
N ASN A 124 -13.09 -9.99 5.56
CA ASN A 124 -13.79 -8.74 5.29
C ASN A 124 -12.82 -7.58 5.11
N TYR A 125 -11.74 -7.51 5.91
CA TYR A 125 -10.67 -6.53 5.72
C TYR A 125 -10.02 -6.65 4.32
N ARG A 126 -9.66 -7.87 3.92
CA ARG A 126 -9.07 -8.13 2.59
C ARG A 126 -10.01 -7.73 1.46
N LYS A 127 -11.32 -8.00 1.59
CA LYS A 127 -12.32 -7.55 0.62
C LYS A 127 -12.39 -6.02 0.56
N LEU A 128 -12.37 -5.36 1.73
CA LEU A 128 -12.38 -3.90 1.79
C LEU A 128 -11.17 -3.31 1.05
N VAL A 129 -9.96 -3.84 1.28
CA VAL A 129 -8.75 -3.41 0.57
C VAL A 129 -8.84 -3.71 -0.93
N MET A 130 -9.32 -4.89 -1.33
CA MET A 130 -9.51 -5.24 -2.75
C MET A 130 -10.50 -4.29 -3.45
N ASN A 131 -11.53 -3.83 -2.75
CA ASN A 131 -12.51 -2.88 -3.29
C ASN A 131 -11.93 -1.48 -3.53
N LEU A 132 -10.73 -1.17 -3.02
CA LEU A 132 -9.99 0.04 -3.41
C LEU A 132 -9.52 -0.01 -4.86
N GLY A 133 -9.49 -1.20 -5.48
CA GLY A 133 -9.11 -1.38 -6.88
C GLY A 133 -7.62 -1.11 -7.15
N MET A 134 -6.77 -1.20 -6.14
CA MET A 134 -5.33 -0.98 -6.28
C MET A 134 -4.69 -2.03 -7.20
N PHE A 135 -3.72 -1.60 -7.99
CA PHE A 135 -2.94 -2.47 -8.85
C PHE A 135 -1.90 -3.27 -8.06
N ASP A 136 -1.65 -4.50 -8.49
CA ASP A 136 -0.66 -5.40 -7.93
C ASP A 136 0.36 -5.90 -8.98
N GLN A 137 1.32 -6.72 -8.55
CA GLN A 137 2.37 -7.29 -9.41
C GLN A 137 1.84 -8.12 -10.58
N LYS A 138 0.66 -8.74 -10.46
CA LYS A 138 0.09 -9.61 -11.52
C LYS A 138 -0.33 -8.82 -12.75
N GLN A 139 -0.67 -7.55 -12.55
CA GLN A 139 -1.06 -6.62 -13.62
C GLN A 139 0.14 -5.92 -14.25
N CYS A 140 1.35 -6.15 -13.72
CA CYS A 140 2.59 -5.60 -14.26
C CYS A 140 3.27 -6.58 -15.23
N GLU A 141 4.11 -6.02 -16.11
CA GLU A 141 5.01 -6.79 -16.97
C GLU A 141 5.99 -7.61 -16.13
N PRO A 142 6.39 -8.81 -16.62
CA PRO A 142 7.39 -9.63 -15.95
C PRO A 142 8.77 -8.96 -15.99
N GLU A 143 9.63 -9.32 -15.04
CA GLU A 143 11.03 -8.86 -14.96
C GLU A 143 11.21 -7.33 -15.05
N PRO A 144 10.52 -6.55 -14.20
CA PRO A 144 10.50 -5.08 -14.28
C PRO A 144 11.92 -4.48 -14.16
N GLU A 145 12.84 -5.19 -13.54
CA GLU A 145 14.23 -4.78 -13.39
C GLU A 145 14.99 -4.70 -14.73
N LYS A 146 14.54 -5.42 -15.78
CA LYS A 146 15.14 -5.45 -17.11
C LYS A 146 14.54 -4.44 -18.08
N LEU A 147 13.39 -3.85 -17.76
CA LEU A 147 12.63 -2.99 -18.66
C LEU A 147 13.15 -1.55 -18.65
N ASP A 148 13.17 -0.90 -19.82
CA ASP A 148 13.23 0.56 -19.90
C ASP A 148 11.85 1.15 -19.57
N TYR A 149 11.83 2.14 -18.67
CA TYR A 149 10.60 2.74 -18.17
C TYR A 149 10.19 4.00 -18.96
N THR A 150 11.03 4.51 -19.85
CA THR A 150 10.75 5.74 -20.61
C THR A 150 9.43 5.63 -21.38
N GLY A 151 8.52 6.56 -21.15
CA GLY A 151 7.19 6.59 -21.79
C GLY A 151 6.24 5.47 -21.35
N LYS A 152 6.58 4.70 -20.33
CA LYS A 152 5.74 3.63 -19.79
C LYS A 152 4.90 4.11 -18.61
N VAL A 153 3.74 3.47 -18.43
CA VAL A 153 2.92 3.64 -17.24
C VAL A 153 3.44 2.73 -16.14
N LEU A 154 3.87 3.32 -15.06
CA LEU A 154 4.44 2.64 -13.90
C LEU A 154 3.39 2.53 -12.79
N VAL A 155 3.44 1.44 -12.06
CA VAL A 155 2.60 1.19 -10.89
C VAL A 155 3.40 1.45 -9.63
N LEU A 156 3.06 2.52 -8.91
CA LEU A 156 3.70 2.87 -7.65
C LEU A 156 3.32 1.85 -6.56
N SER A 157 4.30 1.44 -5.75
CA SER A 157 4.04 0.53 -4.65
C SER A 157 3.06 1.14 -3.64
N PRO A 158 2.00 0.42 -3.23
CA PRO A 158 1.11 0.90 -2.16
C PRO A 158 1.86 1.24 -0.87
N ASN A 159 3.00 0.59 -0.62
CA ASN A 159 3.84 0.88 0.55
C ASN A 159 4.52 2.25 0.49
N THR A 160 4.74 2.79 -0.70
CA THR A 160 5.31 4.12 -0.92
C THR A 160 4.26 5.22 -0.69
N LEU A 161 3.00 4.97 -1.07
CA LEU A 161 1.91 5.91 -0.85
C LEU A 161 1.55 6.02 0.63
N LYS A 162 1.24 7.24 1.10
CA LYS A 162 0.54 7.41 2.36
C LYS A 162 -0.89 6.88 2.22
N GLU A 163 -1.48 6.38 3.31
CA GLU A 163 -2.81 5.77 3.27
C GLU A 163 -3.91 6.68 2.72
N GLU A 164 -3.81 7.98 2.97
CA GLU A 164 -4.74 8.99 2.46
C GLU A 164 -4.75 9.09 0.93
N TYR A 165 -3.70 8.60 0.28
CA TYR A 165 -3.53 8.54 -1.19
C TYR A 165 -3.72 7.14 -1.77
N TRP A 166 -4.20 6.18 -0.98
CA TRP A 166 -4.48 4.83 -1.49
C TRP A 166 -5.65 4.84 -2.44
N SER A 167 -5.36 5.00 -3.71
CA SER A 167 -6.31 4.91 -4.81
C SER A 167 -5.60 4.46 -6.09
N PRO A 168 -6.30 3.82 -7.04
CA PRO A 168 -5.73 3.48 -8.35
C PRO A 168 -5.21 4.70 -9.10
N GLN A 169 -5.86 5.86 -8.92
CA GLN A 169 -5.50 7.12 -9.57
C GLN A 169 -4.12 7.61 -9.13
N ASN A 170 -3.82 7.52 -7.83
CA ASN A 170 -2.52 7.94 -7.30
C ASN A 170 -1.42 6.89 -7.52
N GLN A 171 -1.77 5.70 -7.99
CA GLN A 171 -0.84 4.60 -8.20
C GLN A 171 -0.22 4.57 -9.60
N LEU A 172 -0.89 5.17 -10.60
CA LEU A 172 -0.43 5.13 -11.99
C LEU A 172 0.32 6.41 -12.38
N TRP A 173 1.57 6.21 -12.82
CA TRP A 173 2.50 7.28 -13.16
C TRP A 173 3.11 7.08 -14.54
N LEU A 174 3.08 8.10 -15.38
CA LEU A 174 3.79 8.10 -16.66
C LEU A 174 5.26 8.49 -16.43
N ALA A 175 6.18 7.61 -16.76
CA ALA A 175 7.61 7.89 -16.71
C ALA A 175 8.01 8.77 -17.90
N GLN A 176 8.53 9.97 -17.64
CA GLN A 176 8.95 10.91 -18.68
C GLN A 176 10.42 10.76 -19.00
N SER A 177 11.28 10.88 -17.99
CA SER A 177 12.74 10.92 -18.15
C SER A 177 13.47 10.61 -16.86
N GLY A 178 14.78 10.46 -16.94
CA GLY A 178 15.65 10.28 -15.80
C GLY A 178 16.50 9.02 -15.89
N PHE A 179 17.62 9.00 -15.18
CA PHE A 179 18.52 7.85 -15.17
C PHE A 179 17.85 6.56 -14.71
N GLY A 180 16.88 6.66 -13.79
CA GLY A 180 16.12 5.52 -13.30
C GLY A 180 15.22 4.85 -14.34
N CYS A 181 14.96 5.47 -15.51
CA CYS A 181 14.24 4.83 -16.59
C CYS A 181 15.03 3.65 -17.17
N SER A 182 16.34 3.82 -17.32
CA SER A 182 17.20 2.73 -17.83
C SER A 182 17.45 1.66 -16.76
N PRO A 183 17.33 0.37 -17.08
CA PRO A 183 17.60 -0.71 -16.14
C PRO A 183 19.08 -0.80 -15.72
N THR A 184 20.00 -0.35 -16.57
CA THR A 184 21.45 -0.45 -16.38
C THR A 184 22.09 0.80 -15.76
N ALA A 185 21.34 1.90 -15.64
CA ALA A 185 21.87 3.13 -15.08
C ALA A 185 22.09 3.01 -13.55
N ARG A 186 23.16 3.68 -13.06
CA ARG A 186 23.43 3.76 -11.62
C ARG A 186 22.44 4.68 -10.90
N GLY A 187 22.01 5.76 -11.54
CA GLY A 187 21.01 6.68 -11.01
C GLY A 187 19.61 6.06 -11.05
N ARG A 188 18.83 6.23 -10.00
CA ARG A 188 17.50 5.60 -9.85
C ARG A 188 16.33 6.59 -9.92
N SER A 189 16.60 7.87 -10.10
CA SER A 189 15.57 8.92 -10.14
C SER A 189 14.86 8.95 -11.49
N ILE A 190 13.54 8.96 -11.46
CA ILE A 190 12.64 9.05 -12.61
C ILE A 190 11.74 10.27 -12.40
N LEU A 191 11.65 11.15 -13.38
CA LEU A 191 10.64 12.19 -13.45
C LEU A 191 9.36 11.57 -13.99
N CYS A 192 8.28 11.66 -13.22
CA CYS A 192 7.00 11.05 -13.55
C CYS A 192 5.86 12.07 -13.43
N VAL A 193 4.77 11.76 -14.12
CA VAL A 193 3.49 12.45 -14.02
C VAL A 193 2.44 11.48 -13.52
N CYS A 194 1.72 11.86 -12.47
CA CYS A 194 0.57 11.12 -11.98
C CYS A 194 -0.56 11.18 -13.00
N LEU A 195 -1.10 10.03 -13.40
CA LEU A 195 -2.20 10.00 -14.37
C LEU A 195 -3.55 10.40 -13.75
N GLY A 196 -3.66 10.38 -12.42
CA GLY A 196 -4.89 10.72 -11.73
C GLY A 196 -5.14 12.23 -11.59
N ASP A 197 -4.10 13.01 -11.31
CA ASP A 197 -4.21 14.44 -11.00
C ASP A 197 -3.23 15.35 -11.76
N GLY A 198 -2.29 14.75 -12.53
CA GLY A 198 -1.30 15.47 -13.29
C GLY A 198 -0.09 15.97 -12.49
N GLU A 199 0.04 15.61 -11.20
CA GLU A 199 1.19 15.99 -10.39
C GLU A 199 2.48 15.50 -11.03
N GLN A 200 3.48 16.38 -11.14
CA GLN A 200 4.83 16.03 -11.59
C GLN A 200 5.76 15.88 -10.38
N THR A 201 6.39 14.73 -10.26
CA THR A 201 7.35 14.50 -9.18
C THR A 201 8.46 13.53 -9.58
N ARG A 202 9.48 13.41 -8.74
CA ARG A 202 10.57 12.47 -8.91
C ARG A 202 10.44 11.31 -7.94
N TRP A 203 10.36 10.12 -8.50
CA TRP A 203 10.36 8.87 -7.75
C TRP A 203 11.67 8.10 -7.92
N ASN A 204 11.98 7.23 -6.99
CA ASN A 204 13.03 6.24 -7.16
C ASN A 204 12.46 5.06 -7.97
N ARG A 205 13.25 4.47 -8.87
CA ARG A 205 12.85 3.28 -9.63
C ARG A 205 12.33 2.15 -8.73
N ASN A 206 12.91 2.00 -7.53
CA ASN A 206 12.55 0.96 -6.59
C ASN A 206 11.21 1.21 -5.86
N ASP A 207 10.63 2.41 -6.01
CA ASP A 207 9.31 2.72 -5.47
C ASP A 207 8.18 2.12 -6.30
N PHE A 208 8.48 1.64 -7.51
CA PHE A 208 7.51 1.04 -8.42
C PHE A 208 7.55 -0.49 -8.36
N ILE A 209 6.37 -1.10 -8.39
CA ILE A 209 6.25 -2.56 -8.50
C ILE A 209 6.45 -3.05 -9.94
N GLY A 210 6.30 -2.19 -10.94
CA GLY A 210 6.57 -2.52 -12.33
C GLY A 210 5.90 -1.60 -13.33
N VAL A 211 5.94 -2.02 -14.60
CA VAL A 211 5.24 -1.41 -15.74
C VAL A 211 3.88 -2.06 -15.85
N LEU A 212 2.81 -1.26 -15.88
CA LEU A 212 1.46 -1.77 -16.08
C LEU A 212 1.32 -2.36 -17.50
N LYS A 213 0.73 -3.55 -17.60
CA LYS A 213 0.38 -4.14 -18.90
C LYS A 213 -0.75 -3.35 -19.54
N ASP A 214 -0.71 -3.19 -20.85
CA ASP A 214 -1.69 -2.39 -21.61
C ASP A 214 -3.14 -2.87 -21.43
N GLU A 215 -3.34 -4.17 -21.24
CA GLU A 215 -4.67 -4.78 -21.04
C GLU A 215 -5.34 -4.34 -19.72
N PHE A 216 -4.57 -3.94 -18.72
CA PHE A 216 -5.08 -3.45 -17.42
C PHE A 216 -5.15 -1.93 -17.33
N LEU A 217 -4.75 -1.21 -18.40
CA LEU A 217 -4.80 0.25 -18.38
C LEU A 217 -6.26 0.73 -18.39
N PRO A 218 -6.74 1.41 -17.33
CA PRO A 218 -8.13 1.84 -17.26
C PRO A 218 -8.43 3.01 -18.20
N ASP A 219 -9.68 3.17 -18.57
CA ASP A 219 -10.09 4.17 -19.58
C ASP A 219 -9.78 5.62 -19.14
N TRP A 220 -9.90 5.93 -17.85
CA TRP A 220 -9.51 7.24 -17.34
C TRP A 220 -8.01 7.52 -17.51
N ALA A 221 -7.14 6.51 -17.34
CA ALA A 221 -5.71 6.66 -17.55
C ALA A 221 -5.34 6.76 -19.03
N LYS A 222 -6.06 6.05 -19.92
CA LYS A 222 -5.91 6.21 -21.37
C LYS A 222 -6.26 7.64 -21.80
N GLU A 223 -7.30 8.23 -21.22
CA GLU A 223 -7.67 9.61 -21.53
C GLU A 223 -6.62 10.61 -21.04
N SER A 224 -6.11 10.45 -19.80
CA SER A 224 -5.00 11.25 -19.29
C SER A 224 -3.76 11.18 -20.18
N LEU A 225 -3.38 9.98 -20.65
CA LEU A 225 -2.26 9.80 -21.58
C LEU A 225 -2.47 10.53 -22.91
N ARG A 226 -3.69 10.50 -23.48
CA ARG A 226 -4.00 11.23 -24.72
C ARG A 226 -3.88 12.75 -24.52
N GLN A 227 -4.32 13.26 -23.39
CA GLN A 227 -4.20 14.69 -23.06
C GLN A 227 -2.74 15.11 -22.96
N TYR A 228 -1.90 14.30 -22.28
CA TYR A 228 -0.45 14.55 -22.20
C TYR A 228 0.23 14.56 -23.57
N GLN A 229 -0.13 13.61 -24.44
CA GLN A 229 0.45 13.54 -25.77
C GLN A 229 0.08 14.76 -26.65
N ARG A 230 -1.15 15.28 -26.52
CA ARG A 230 -1.61 16.49 -27.23
C ARG A 230 -0.87 17.74 -26.74
N SER A 231 -0.80 17.94 -25.42
CA SER A 231 -0.10 19.10 -24.83
C SER A 231 1.38 19.14 -25.23
N GLY A 232 2.06 17.99 -25.22
CA GLY A 232 3.45 17.90 -25.64
C GLY A 232 3.67 18.19 -27.14
N GLN A 233 2.68 17.91 -28.00
CA GLN A 233 2.74 18.25 -29.43
C GLN A 233 2.50 19.74 -29.67
N GLU A 234 1.59 20.35 -28.92
CA GLU A 234 1.30 21.78 -29.01
C GLU A 234 2.51 22.63 -28.58
N GLU A 235 3.14 22.28 -27.46
CA GLU A 235 4.37 22.95 -26.99
C GLU A 235 5.54 22.83 -27.98
N GLN A 236 5.69 21.67 -28.65
CA GLN A 236 6.73 21.52 -29.68
C GLN A 236 6.44 22.34 -30.95
N GLN A 237 5.18 22.49 -31.34
CA GLN A 237 4.80 23.33 -32.47
C GLN A 237 4.97 24.82 -32.18
N GLU A 238 4.64 25.27 -30.98
CA GLU A 238 4.86 26.66 -30.57
C GLU A 238 6.35 27.02 -30.51
N MET A 239 7.21 26.13 -30.00
CA MET A 239 8.67 26.35 -30.00
C MET A 239 9.26 26.39 -31.42
N GLN A 240 8.71 25.65 -32.37
CA GLN A 240 9.16 25.70 -33.78
C GLN A 240 8.68 26.95 -34.51
N MET A 241 7.54 27.53 -34.15
CA MET A 241 7.02 28.75 -34.77
C MET A 241 7.55 30.02 -34.13
N GLY A 242 8.02 30.00 -32.88
CA GLY A 242 8.58 31.15 -32.17
C GLY A 242 10.10 31.37 -32.38
N GLY A 243 10.75 30.56 -33.21
CA GLY A 243 12.19 30.55 -33.48
C GLY A 243 12.58 31.19 -34.85
N ILE A 244 11.79 32.16 -35.34
CA ILE A 244 12.13 32.95 -36.56
C ILE A 244 12.44 34.38 -36.15
#